data_c0f3d4c14f0754c6d35fd10b0bb96311
#
_entry.id   c0f3d4c14f0754c6d35fd10b0bb96311
#
_cell.length_a   1.000
_cell.length_b   1.000
_cell.length_c   1.000
_cell.angle_alpha   90.00
_cell.angle_beta   90.00
_cell.angle_gamma   90.00
#
_symmetry.space_group_name_H-M   'P 1'
#
loop_
_entity.id
_entity.type
_entity.pdbx_description
1 polymer ?
#
loop_
_entity_poly.entity_id
_entity_poly.type
_entity_poly.pdbx_seq_one_letter_code
_entity_poly.pdbx_strand_id
1 'polypeptide(L)'
;MARTVLVVDDSAAFRASARMLLQARGYDVVGVAGDVASGLETAARLQPDCVVLDVNLPDGDGVSAARRFDGAAVVLVSTLDEAAIGDVEASGARGFVPKAELASPRLVELLGPP
;
A
#
# COMPACT_ATOMS: atom_id res chain seq x y z
N MET A 1 3.65 -16.44 12.18
CA MET A 1 4.50 -15.69 11.24
C MET A 1 3.86 -14.35 10.92
N ALA A 2 4.68 -13.32 10.81
CA ALA A 2 4.18 -11.98 10.50
C ALA A 2 3.71 -11.90 9.05
N ARG A 3 2.64 -11.15 8.82
CA ARG A 3 2.14 -10.85 7.48
C ARG A 3 3.13 -9.92 6.77
N THR A 4 3.48 -10.22 5.55
CA THR A 4 4.48 -9.43 4.79
C THR A 4 3.81 -8.28 4.03
N VAL A 5 4.48 -7.12 4.01
CA VAL A 5 3.95 -5.90 3.39
C VAL A 5 5.00 -5.27 2.49
N LEU A 6 4.57 -4.86 1.30
CA LEU A 6 5.33 -4.02 0.39
C LEU A 6 4.73 -2.61 0.43
N VAL A 7 5.57 -1.59 0.55
CA VAL A 7 5.12 -0.18 0.53
C VAL A 7 5.56 0.46 -0.78
N VAL A 8 4.60 0.94 -1.58
CA VAL A 8 4.85 1.58 -2.87
C VAL A 8 4.40 3.05 -2.79
N ASP A 9 5.37 3.96 -2.78
CA ASP A 9 5.14 5.40 -2.64
C ASP A 9 6.39 6.14 -3.09
N ASP A 10 6.23 7.24 -3.83
CA ASP A 10 7.37 7.99 -4.34
C ASP A 10 8.05 8.87 -3.28
N SER A 11 7.42 9.08 -2.13
CA SER A 11 7.99 9.82 -1.01
C SER A 11 8.85 8.92 -0.14
N ALA A 12 10.16 9.17 -0.11
CA ALA A 12 11.08 8.43 0.76
C ALA A 12 10.70 8.61 2.25
N ALA A 13 10.26 9.80 2.62
CA ALA A 13 9.83 10.08 3.99
C ALA A 13 8.61 9.25 4.38
N PHE A 14 7.62 9.15 3.47
CA PHE A 14 6.44 8.34 3.74
C PHE A 14 6.80 6.85 3.84
N ARG A 15 7.65 6.35 2.93
CA ARG A 15 8.10 4.94 2.97
C ARG A 15 8.75 4.62 4.32
N ALA A 16 9.61 5.51 4.82
CA ALA A 16 10.27 5.30 6.11
C ALA A 16 9.28 5.31 7.27
N SER A 17 8.34 6.26 7.28
CA SER A 17 7.32 6.37 8.33
C SER A 17 6.38 5.16 8.32
N ALA A 18 5.93 4.74 7.15
CA ALA A 18 5.06 3.59 7.01
C ALA A 18 5.75 2.30 7.48
N ARG A 19 7.01 2.14 7.11
CA ARG A 19 7.80 0.98 7.55
C ARG A 19 7.90 0.91 9.07
N MET A 20 8.24 2.02 9.71
CA MET A 20 8.35 2.07 11.17
C MET A 20 7.02 1.74 11.84
N LEU A 21 5.93 2.34 11.35
CA LEU A 21 4.61 2.13 11.91
C LEU A 21 4.16 0.66 11.76
N LEU A 22 4.32 0.10 10.57
CA LEU A 22 3.90 -1.27 10.30
C LEU A 22 4.71 -2.28 11.10
N GLN A 23 6.02 -2.10 11.18
CA GLN A 23 6.89 -2.97 11.98
C GLN A 23 6.56 -2.90 13.46
N ALA A 24 6.24 -1.70 13.97
CA ALA A 24 5.83 -1.53 15.35
C ALA A 24 4.50 -2.25 15.66
N ARG A 25 3.68 -2.48 14.63
CA ARG A 25 2.40 -3.19 14.77
C ARG A 25 2.50 -4.69 14.50
N GLY A 26 3.70 -5.19 14.22
CA GLY A 26 3.93 -6.62 14.06
C GLY A 26 3.98 -7.11 12.61
N TYR A 27 3.87 -6.22 11.62
CA TYR A 27 4.02 -6.61 10.22
C TYR A 27 5.49 -6.69 9.83
N ASP A 28 5.77 -7.50 8.81
CA ASP A 28 7.10 -7.59 8.24
C ASP A 28 7.15 -6.83 6.92
N VAL A 29 7.76 -5.65 6.91
CA VAL A 29 7.90 -4.86 5.68
C VAL A 29 9.08 -5.41 4.89
N VAL A 30 8.77 -6.21 3.87
CA VAL A 30 9.77 -6.94 3.10
C VAL A 30 10.40 -6.13 1.98
N GLY A 31 9.80 -4.99 1.62
CA GLY A 31 10.35 -4.13 0.58
C GLY A 31 9.63 -2.81 0.48
N VAL A 32 10.27 -1.88 -0.23
CA VAL A 32 9.70 -0.58 -0.58
C VAL A 32 10.00 -0.28 -2.04
N ALA A 33 9.15 0.51 -2.68
CA ALA A 33 9.35 0.92 -4.08
C ALA A 33 8.81 2.33 -4.27
N GLY A 34 9.33 3.04 -5.27
CA GLY A 34 9.02 4.44 -5.51
C GLY A 34 8.08 4.69 -6.70
N ASP A 35 7.74 3.66 -7.47
CA ASP A 35 6.85 3.79 -8.63
C ASP A 35 6.13 2.47 -8.90
N VAL A 36 5.21 2.48 -9.88
CA VAL A 36 4.42 1.30 -10.22
C VAL A 36 5.31 0.19 -10.75
N ALA A 37 6.22 0.51 -11.68
CA ALA A 37 7.06 -0.49 -12.32
C ALA A 37 7.94 -1.24 -11.33
N SER A 38 8.66 -0.52 -10.47
CA SER A 38 9.51 -1.15 -9.45
C SER A 38 8.68 -1.85 -8.38
N GLY A 39 7.48 -1.33 -8.07
CA GLY A 39 6.55 -1.97 -7.15
C GLY A 39 6.11 -3.34 -7.65
N LEU A 40 5.72 -3.43 -8.92
CA LEU A 40 5.30 -4.69 -9.54
C LEU A 40 6.45 -5.70 -9.63
N GLU A 41 7.64 -5.25 -9.98
CA GLU A 41 8.83 -6.10 -10.02
C GLU A 41 9.15 -6.66 -8.64
N THR A 42 9.12 -5.81 -7.63
CA THR A 42 9.37 -6.21 -6.24
C THR A 42 8.31 -7.18 -5.75
N ALA A 43 7.04 -6.91 -6.05
CA ALA A 43 5.93 -7.78 -5.69
C ALA A 43 6.06 -9.18 -6.33
N ALA A 44 6.46 -9.23 -7.61
CA ALA A 44 6.65 -10.49 -8.30
C ALA A 44 7.78 -11.32 -7.67
N ARG A 45 8.83 -10.65 -7.23
CA ARG A 45 9.99 -11.31 -6.62
C ARG A 45 9.74 -11.75 -5.18
N LEU A 46 9.09 -10.90 -4.38
CA LEU A 46 8.92 -11.14 -2.94
C LEU A 46 7.57 -11.76 -2.56
N GLN A 47 6.58 -11.64 -3.42
CA GLN A 47 5.22 -12.14 -3.20
C GLN A 47 4.66 -11.75 -1.83
N PRO A 48 4.54 -10.44 -1.54
CA PRO A 48 4.06 -9.99 -0.24
C PRO A 48 2.58 -10.35 -0.05
N ASP A 49 2.18 -10.52 1.21
CA ASP A 49 0.77 -10.74 1.54
C ASP A 49 -0.06 -9.48 1.29
N CYS A 50 0.53 -8.31 1.50
CA CYS A 50 -0.15 -7.03 1.40
C CYS A 50 0.71 -6.01 0.67
N VAL A 51 0.03 -5.04 0.02
CA VAL A 51 0.68 -3.89 -0.62
C VAL A 51 -0.01 -2.61 -0.14
N VAL A 52 0.76 -1.69 0.40
CA VAL A 52 0.31 -0.32 0.67
C VAL A 52 0.73 0.51 -0.54
N LEU A 53 -0.24 0.98 -1.31
CA LEU A 53 -0.03 1.57 -2.63
C LEU A 53 -0.53 3.00 -2.69
N ASP A 54 0.38 3.94 -2.98
CA ASP A 54 0.01 5.34 -3.20
C ASP A 54 -0.82 5.46 -4.48
N VAL A 55 -1.84 6.29 -4.43
CA VAL A 55 -2.68 6.60 -5.60
C VAL A 55 -1.89 7.40 -6.64
N ASN A 56 -1.04 8.32 -6.19
CA ASN A 56 -0.29 9.22 -7.07
C ASN A 56 1.17 8.78 -7.19
N LEU A 57 1.50 8.11 -8.29
CA LEU A 57 2.87 7.67 -8.56
C LEU A 57 3.38 8.31 -9.86
N PRO A 58 4.71 8.47 -10.00
CA PRO A 58 5.26 9.18 -11.16
C PRO A 58 4.96 8.50 -12.50
N ASP A 59 4.77 7.20 -12.51
CA ASP A 59 4.54 6.42 -13.73
C ASP A 59 3.12 5.84 -13.84
N GLY A 60 2.21 6.24 -12.95
CA GLY A 60 0.85 5.77 -13.06
C GLY A 60 -0.03 6.05 -11.84
N ASP A 61 -1.31 5.73 -12.01
CA ASP A 61 -2.33 5.87 -11.00
C ASP A 61 -2.44 4.57 -10.19
N GLY A 62 -2.32 4.67 -8.88
CA GLY A 62 -2.43 3.51 -7.99
C GLY A 62 -3.80 2.82 -8.06
N VAL A 63 -4.88 3.58 -8.28
CA VAL A 63 -6.22 2.99 -8.42
C VAL A 63 -6.25 2.05 -9.62
N SER A 64 -5.70 2.47 -10.76
CA SER A 64 -5.62 1.65 -11.96
C SER A 64 -4.63 0.50 -11.81
N ALA A 65 -3.55 0.70 -11.07
CA ALA A 65 -2.49 -0.29 -10.88
C ALA A 65 -2.84 -1.38 -9.86
N ALA A 66 -3.80 -1.12 -8.97
CA ALA A 66 -4.10 -2.02 -7.85
C ALA A 66 -4.32 -3.48 -8.27
N ARG A 67 -5.04 -3.71 -9.36
CA ARG A 67 -5.32 -5.06 -9.87
C ARG A 67 -4.10 -5.80 -10.35
N ARG A 68 -3.04 -5.07 -10.71
CA ARG A 68 -1.81 -5.66 -11.21
C ARG A 68 -0.97 -6.29 -10.11
N PHE A 69 -1.26 -5.94 -8.84
CA PHE A 69 -0.63 -6.58 -7.67
C PHE A 69 -1.43 -7.83 -7.29
N ASP A 70 -1.45 -8.77 -8.21
CA ASP A 70 -2.23 -9.99 -8.09
C ASP A 70 -1.74 -10.86 -6.93
N GLY A 71 -2.67 -11.43 -6.18
CA GLY A 71 -2.36 -12.29 -5.04
C GLY A 71 -2.10 -11.56 -3.73
N ALA A 72 -2.04 -10.23 -3.74
CA ALA A 72 -1.82 -9.43 -2.53
C ALA A 72 -3.09 -8.66 -2.14
N ALA A 73 -3.24 -8.40 -0.85
CA ALA A 73 -4.26 -7.50 -0.34
C ALA A 73 -3.75 -6.07 -0.52
N VAL A 74 -4.36 -5.30 -1.42
CA VAL A 74 -3.93 -3.93 -1.71
C VAL A 74 -4.74 -2.93 -0.90
N VAL A 75 -4.05 -2.03 -0.19
CA VAL A 75 -4.65 -0.90 0.49
C VAL A 75 -4.11 0.37 -0.15
N LEU A 76 -5.01 1.19 -0.67
CA LEU A 76 -4.65 2.46 -1.29
C LEU A 76 -4.44 3.54 -0.24
N VAL A 77 -3.44 4.39 -0.44
CA VAL A 77 -3.17 5.55 0.43
C VAL A 77 -2.99 6.79 -0.43
N SER A 78 -3.34 7.95 0.12
CA SER A 78 -3.16 9.23 -0.57
C SER A 78 -3.22 10.37 0.43
N THR A 79 -2.64 11.52 0.05
CA THR A 79 -2.84 12.78 0.77
C THR A 79 -4.23 13.35 0.51
N LEU A 80 -4.91 12.90 -0.56
CA LEU A 80 -6.28 13.29 -0.88
C LEU A 80 -7.27 12.42 -0.09
N ASP A 81 -8.52 12.85 0.00
CA ASP A 81 -9.56 12.01 0.57
C ASP A 81 -10.15 11.05 -0.48
N GLU A 82 -10.87 10.04 -0.03
CA GLU A 82 -11.40 8.98 -0.89
C GLU A 82 -12.28 9.52 -2.02
N ALA A 83 -13.06 10.56 -1.76
CA ALA A 83 -13.96 11.15 -2.76
C ALA A 83 -13.22 11.74 -3.96
N ALA A 84 -11.95 12.11 -3.78
CA ALA A 84 -11.15 12.74 -4.84
C ALA A 84 -10.37 11.74 -5.72
N ILE A 85 -10.33 10.47 -5.36
CA ILE A 85 -9.44 9.51 -6.04
C ILE A 85 -10.15 8.53 -6.98
N GLY A 86 -11.47 8.55 -7.02
CA GLY A 86 -12.24 7.70 -7.91
C GLY A 86 -12.77 6.43 -7.23
N ASP A 87 -13.06 5.40 -8.01
CA ASP A 87 -13.74 4.21 -7.53
C ASP A 87 -12.77 3.20 -6.93
N VAL A 88 -12.57 3.27 -5.63
CA VAL A 88 -11.71 2.36 -4.87
C VAL A 88 -12.23 0.92 -4.93
N GLU A 89 -13.55 0.75 -4.88
CA GLU A 89 -14.16 -0.58 -4.91
C GLU A 89 -13.89 -1.30 -6.23
N ALA A 90 -14.05 -0.60 -7.34
CA ALA A 90 -13.80 -1.15 -8.68
C ALA A 90 -12.33 -1.44 -8.93
N SER A 91 -11.42 -0.84 -8.17
CA SER A 91 -9.98 -1.04 -8.34
C SER A 91 -9.50 -2.43 -7.97
N GLY A 92 -10.28 -3.16 -7.18
CA GLY A 92 -9.85 -4.44 -6.61
C GLY A 92 -9.07 -4.29 -5.30
N ALA A 93 -8.82 -3.07 -4.84
CA ALA A 93 -8.20 -2.84 -3.54
C ALA A 93 -9.19 -3.15 -2.41
N ARG A 94 -8.66 -3.49 -1.25
CA ARG A 94 -9.48 -3.75 -0.07
C ARG A 94 -10.10 -2.48 0.50
N GLY A 95 -9.46 -1.35 0.29
CA GLY A 95 -9.96 -0.07 0.75
C GLY A 95 -8.91 1.01 0.63
N PHE A 96 -9.20 2.13 1.26
CA PHE A 96 -8.40 3.35 1.19
C PHE A 96 -8.18 3.91 2.59
N VAL A 97 -6.95 4.37 2.85
CA VAL A 97 -6.60 5.06 4.10
C VAL A 97 -5.92 6.37 3.74
N PRO A 98 -6.45 7.53 4.17
CA PRO A 98 -5.71 8.78 4.02
C PRO A 98 -4.37 8.69 4.74
N LYS A 99 -3.31 9.22 4.14
CA LYS A 99 -1.97 9.17 4.76
C LYS A 99 -1.96 9.77 6.15
N ALA A 100 -2.76 10.81 6.40
CA ALA A 100 -2.88 11.44 7.72
C ALA A 100 -3.46 10.49 8.78
N GLU A 101 -4.16 9.42 8.35
CA GLU A 101 -4.79 8.45 9.24
C GLU A 101 -4.10 7.08 9.23
N LEU A 102 -2.86 7.03 8.75
CA LEU A 102 -2.13 5.75 8.66
C LEU A 102 -2.01 5.05 10.01
N ALA A 103 -1.93 5.81 11.10
CA ALA A 103 -1.83 5.27 12.45
C ALA A 103 -3.18 4.79 13.01
N SER A 104 -4.29 5.01 12.30
CA SER A 104 -5.60 4.59 12.77
C SER A 104 -5.79 3.07 12.69
N PRO A 105 -6.78 2.50 13.41
CA PRO A 105 -7.07 1.07 13.32
C PRO A 105 -7.49 0.60 11.93
N ARG A 106 -7.94 1.51 11.06
CA ARG A 106 -8.43 1.19 9.72
C ARG A 106 -7.40 0.45 8.88
N LEU A 107 -6.13 0.86 8.97
CA LEU A 107 -5.08 0.19 8.20
C LEU A 107 -4.98 -1.29 8.56
N VAL A 108 -4.96 -1.60 9.85
CA VAL A 108 -4.90 -2.99 10.33
C VAL A 108 -6.15 -3.77 9.92
N GLU A 109 -7.31 -3.14 9.98
CA GLU A 109 -8.57 -3.77 9.54
C GLU A 109 -8.51 -4.19 8.07
N LEU A 110 -7.93 -3.34 7.22
CA LEU A 110 -7.83 -3.61 5.78
C LEU A 110 -6.71 -4.58 5.43
N LEU A 111 -5.56 -4.49 6.11
CA LEU A 111 -4.44 -5.40 5.88
C LEU A 111 -4.69 -6.80 6.46
N GLY A 112 -5.51 -6.90 7.45
CA GLY A 112 -5.67 -8.10 8.25
C GLY A 112 -4.64 -8.16 9.38
N PRO A 113 -4.82 -9.03 10.36
CA PRO A 113 -3.90 -9.12 11.50
C PRO A 113 -2.49 -9.52 11.05
N PRO A 114 -1.47 -8.98 11.70
CA PRO A 114 -0.07 -9.25 11.35
C PRO A 114 0.37 -10.69 11.58
#